data_76c75302b9e18cb2705935c38c6f2681
#
_entry.id   76c75302b9e18cb2705935c38c6f2681
#
_cell.length_a   1.000
_cell.length_b   1.000
_cell.length_c   1.000
_cell.angle_alpha   90.00
_cell.angle_beta   90.00
_cell.angle_gamma   90.00
#
_symmetry.space_group_name_H-M   'P 1'
#
loop_
_entity.id
_entity.type
_entity.pdbx_description
1 polymer ?
#
loop_
_entity_poly.entity_id
_entity_poly.type
_entity_poly.pdbx_seq_one_letter_code
_entity_poly.pdbx_strand_id
1 'polypeptide(L)'
;MDTKININYTNKGDILENSIIFDIKGDKENGLNKSIVNSIRRVILSSIPTVGFRTEMDNTDIKIIKNTTSLHNEFLLHRISMIPLYIDPSTYKRNYLFKLTVENDSTKPITKITCNDFEIFPIKEDVIPEDDNIDLKNYLLDKPLSDKEKKNIFRPFQDKHYCLITELKSSKSSMKEELELYGVPRISYAYENAKWQSASCSSYSFKKDEDLFQKILNEKILIDKISEEDKYNYSKALYLSESE
;
A
#
# COMPACT_ATOMS: atom_id res chain seq x y z
N MET A 1 -6.78 -9.15 33.18
CA MET A 1 -5.59 -8.30 33.06
C MET A 1 -5.81 -7.42 31.82
N ASP A 2 -6.18 -6.18 32.06
CA ASP A 2 -6.61 -5.30 30.97
C ASP A 2 -5.42 -4.46 30.50
N THR A 3 -4.73 -4.95 29.48
CA THR A 3 -3.76 -4.12 28.75
C THR A 3 -4.55 -3.04 28.03
N LYS A 4 -4.59 -1.82 28.56
CA LYS A 4 -5.26 -0.69 27.89
C LYS A 4 -4.38 -0.19 26.76
N ILE A 5 -4.74 -0.58 25.54
CA ILE A 5 -4.18 0.02 24.33
C ILE A 5 -4.98 1.29 24.05
N ASN A 6 -4.40 2.45 24.30
CA ASN A 6 -4.98 3.71 23.89
C ASN A 6 -4.42 4.09 22.52
N ILE A 7 -5.27 4.04 21.50
CA ILE A 7 -4.91 4.45 20.14
C ILE A 7 -5.30 5.92 19.98
N ASN A 8 -4.33 6.81 20.01
CA ASN A 8 -4.52 8.22 19.69
C ASN A 8 -4.07 8.47 18.25
N TYR A 9 -5.02 8.77 17.38
CA TYR A 9 -4.76 9.19 16.02
C TYR A 9 -4.30 10.66 16.03
N THR A 10 -3.06 10.89 15.65
CA THR A 10 -2.56 12.25 15.43
C THR A 10 -2.38 12.47 13.94
N ASN A 11 -3.35 13.13 13.30
CA ASN A 11 -3.19 13.66 11.96
C ASN A 11 -2.26 14.88 12.05
N LYS A 12 -1.01 14.72 11.68
CA LYS A 12 -0.07 15.85 11.52
C LYS A 12 0.00 16.19 10.04
N GLY A 13 -0.69 17.26 9.67
CA GLY A 13 -0.83 17.95 8.39
C GLY A 13 0.10 17.61 7.20
N ASP A 14 -0.47 17.70 6.05
CA ASP A 14 0.01 17.80 4.64
C ASP A 14 1.04 16.80 4.09
N ILE A 15 2.04 16.36 4.81
CA ILE A 15 3.03 15.38 4.32
C ILE A 15 2.77 13.98 4.91
N LEU A 16 1.99 13.89 6.00
CA LEU A 16 1.75 12.66 6.77
C LEU A 16 0.26 12.25 6.82
N GLU A 17 -0.54 12.64 5.84
CA GLU A 17 -1.97 12.30 5.80
C GLU A 17 -2.24 10.79 5.89
N ASN A 18 -1.26 9.95 5.51
CA ASN A 18 -1.34 8.50 5.55
C ASN A 18 -0.52 7.87 6.67
N SER A 19 -0.20 8.59 7.74
CA SER A 19 0.53 8.04 8.89
C SER A 19 -0.38 7.87 10.09
N ILE A 20 -0.19 6.75 10.80
CA ILE A 20 -0.87 6.45 12.06
C ILE A 20 0.17 6.40 13.16
N ILE A 21 -0.03 7.22 14.21
CA ILE A 21 0.78 7.19 15.42
C ILE A 21 -0.12 6.74 16.56
N PHE A 22 0.30 5.72 17.31
CA PHE A 22 -0.43 5.24 18.46
C PHE A 22 0.53 4.92 19.62
N ASP A 23 0.08 5.20 20.83
CA ASP A 23 0.81 4.91 22.07
C ASP A 23 0.33 3.58 22.65
N ILE A 24 1.27 2.69 22.99
CA ILE A 24 1.01 1.46 23.73
C ILE A 24 1.53 1.67 25.14
N LYS A 25 0.64 1.58 26.15
CA LYS A 25 1.01 1.68 27.55
C LYS A 25 0.87 0.33 28.22
N GLY A 26 1.86 -0.03 29.01
CA GLY A 26 1.88 -1.24 29.81
C GLY A 26 3.20 -1.32 30.58
N ASP A 27 3.30 -2.24 31.49
CA ASP A 27 4.50 -2.52 32.26
C ASP A 27 5.00 -3.96 32.01
N LYS A 28 6.16 -4.29 32.55
CA LYS A 28 6.74 -5.64 32.40
C LYS A 28 5.88 -6.72 33.08
N GLU A 29 5.17 -6.39 34.16
CA GLU A 29 4.31 -7.31 34.91
C GLU A 29 3.06 -7.66 34.09
N ASN A 30 2.55 -6.70 33.30
CA ASN A 30 1.45 -6.89 32.36
C ASN A 30 1.89 -7.45 30.99
N GLY A 31 3.15 -7.83 30.85
CA GLY A 31 3.67 -8.53 29.69
C GLY A 31 4.05 -7.63 28.50
N LEU A 32 3.95 -6.30 28.61
CA LEU A 32 4.41 -5.41 27.57
C LEU A 32 5.94 -5.31 27.60
N ASN A 33 6.58 -5.94 26.63
CA ASN A 33 8.03 -5.92 26.49
C ASN A 33 8.43 -5.54 25.03
N LYS A 34 9.70 -5.30 24.83
CA LYS A 34 10.29 -4.95 23.52
C LYS A 34 9.94 -5.98 22.43
N SER A 35 9.87 -7.26 22.80
CA SER A 35 9.57 -8.34 21.83
C SER A 35 8.15 -8.22 21.29
N ILE A 36 7.16 -7.90 22.13
CA ILE A 36 5.75 -7.72 21.72
C ILE A 36 5.65 -6.52 20.78
N VAL A 37 6.26 -5.38 21.15
CA VAL A 37 6.23 -4.17 20.31
C VAL A 37 6.88 -4.42 18.96
N ASN A 38 8.01 -5.13 18.93
CA ASN A 38 8.66 -5.51 17.68
C ASN A 38 7.82 -6.50 16.86
N SER A 39 7.10 -7.41 17.52
CA SER A 39 6.16 -8.31 16.83
C SER A 39 5.03 -7.54 16.17
N ILE A 40 4.44 -6.56 16.85
CA ILE A 40 3.41 -5.67 16.26
C ILE A 40 3.98 -4.94 15.04
N ARG A 41 5.17 -4.35 15.14
CA ARG A 41 5.85 -3.70 14.02
C ARG A 41 5.99 -4.64 12.81
N ARG A 42 6.42 -5.88 13.04
CA ARG A 42 6.58 -6.88 11.98
C ARG A 42 5.24 -7.29 11.36
N VAL A 43 4.20 -7.50 12.17
CA VAL A 43 2.85 -7.83 11.70
C VAL A 43 2.29 -6.72 10.82
N ILE A 44 2.49 -5.45 11.18
CA ILE A 44 2.08 -4.30 10.36
C ILE A 44 2.72 -4.34 8.96
N LEU A 45 3.99 -4.72 8.86
CA LEU A 45 4.70 -4.78 7.58
C LEU A 45 4.34 -6.01 6.74
N SER A 46 4.03 -7.16 7.37
CA SER A 46 3.95 -8.45 6.66
C SER A 46 2.56 -9.05 6.58
N SER A 47 1.67 -8.74 7.50
CA SER A 47 0.46 -9.56 7.72
C SER A 47 -0.85 -8.78 7.59
N ILE A 48 -0.81 -7.54 7.13
CA ILE A 48 -2.02 -6.79 6.80
C ILE A 48 -2.48 -7.22 5.40
N PRO A 49 -3.73 -7.71 5.25
CA PRO A 49 -4.26 -8.12 3.95
C PRO A 49 -4.40 -6.91 3.02
N THR A 50 -4.09 -7.12 1.75
CA THR A 50 -4.25 -6.11 0.68
C THR A 50 -4.89 -6.73 -0.54
N VAL A 51 -5.63 -5.92 -1.30
CA VAL A 51 -6.22 -6.33 -2.59
C VAL A 51 -5.30 -5.89 -3.72
N GLY A 52 -5.04 -6.78 -4.66
CA GLY A 52 -4.22 -6.48 -5.83
C GLY A 52 -4.17 -7.64 -6.82
N PHE A 53 -3.34 -7.54 -7.85
CA PHE A 53 -3.20 -8.56 -8.87
C PHE A 53 -1.99 -9.46 -8.62
N ARG A 54 -2.21 -10.79 -8.61
CA ARG A 54 -1.13 -11.76 -8.71
C ARG A 54 -0.73 -11.90 -10.18
N THR A 55 0.56 -11.91 -10.45
CA THR A 55 1.12 -11.97 -11.81
C THR A 55 2.32 -12.91 -11.90
N GLU A 56 2.35 -13.94 -11.08
CA GLU A 56 3.37 -14.98 -11.13
C GLU A 56 3.07 -15.94 -12.30
N MET A 57 4.12 -16.43 -12.97
CA MET A 57 4.03 -17.17 -14.24
C MET A 57 2.99 -18.29 -14.26
N ASP A 58 2.87 -19.05 -13.16
CA ASP A 58 2.00 -20.21 -13.08
C ASP A 58 0.59 -19.88 -12.53
N ASN A 59 0.37 -18.65 -12.08
CA ASN A 59 -0.90 -18.28 -11.42
C ASN A 59 -1.15 -16.78 -11.50
N THR A 60 -1.53 -16.31 -12.68
CA THR A 60 -1.83 -14.90 -12.91
C THR A 60 -3.33 -14.60 -12.77
N ASP A 61 -3.65 -13.48 -12.12
CA ASP A 61 -5.02 -12.97 -12.03
C ASP A 61 -5.43 -12.13 -13.26
N ILE A 62 -4.49 -11.89 -14.19
CA ILE A 62 -4.68 -11.07 -15.37
C ILE A 62 -4.49 -11.92 -16.61
N LYS A 63 -5.45 -11.85 -17.53
CA LYS A 63 -5.35 -12.45 -18.85
C LYS A 63 -5.16 -11.35 -19.89
N ILE A 64 -4.08 -11.44 -20.65
CA ILE A 64 -3.81 -10.57 -21.81
C ILE A 64 -4.40 -11.23 -23.02
N ILE A 65 -5.37 -10.58 -23.66
CA ILE A 65 -6.00 -11.04 -24.91
C ILE A 65 -5.18 -10.59 -26.10
N LYS A 66 -4.80 -9.31 -26.08
CA LYS A 66 -4.01 -8.72 -27.16
C LYS A 66 -3.02 -7.71 -26.63
N ASN A 67 -1.79 -7.81 -27.07
CA ASN A 67 -0.74 -6.86 -26.77
C ASN A 67 0.16 -6.67 -27.99
N THR A 68 0.03 -5.51 -28.62
CA THR A 68 0.90 -5.09 -29.71
C THR A 68 1.81 -3.92 -29.32
N THR A 69 1.86 -3.61 -28.02
CA THR A 69 2.72 -2.57 -27.45
C THR A 69 4.20 -2.97 -27.50
N SER A 70 5.08 -2.02 -27.27
CA SER A 70 6.53 -2.27 -27.19
C SER A 70 6.94 -3.02 -25.89
N LEU A 71 6.05 -3.16 -24.90
CA LEU A 71 6.32 -3.87 -23.65
C LEU A 71 5.94 -5.35 -23.77
N HIS A 72 6.87 -6.23 -23.39
CA HIS A 72 6.60 -7.66 -23.25
C HIS A 72 5.55 -7.92 -22.17
N ASN A 73 4.75 -8.98 -22.32
CA ASN A 73 3.64 -9.32 -21.42
C ASN A 73 4.06 -9.41 -19.95
N GLU A 74 5.21 -9.99 -19.65
CA GLU A 74 5.71 -10.12 -18.28
C GLU A 74 5.96 -8.76 -17.61
N PHE A 75 6.60 -7.82 -18.33
CA PHE A 75 6.83 -6.46 -17.83
C PHE A 75 5.51 -5.71 -17.64
N LEU A 76 4.57 -5.90 -18.56
CA LEU A 76 3.25 -5.29 -18.48
C LEU A 76 2.48 -5.81 -17.25
N LEU A 77 2.45 -7.12 -17.06
CA LEU A 77 1.84 -7.77 -15.88
C LEU A 77 2.49 -7.29 -14.58
N HIS A 78 3.82 -7.23 -14.54
CA HIS A 78 4.54 -6.73 -13.38
C HIS A 78 4.14 -5.28 -13.05
N ARG A 79 4.08 -4.40 -14.04
CA ARG A 79 3.67 -2.99 -13.84
C ARG A 79 2.23 -2.89 -13.30
N ILE A 80 1.31 -3.68 -13.86
CA ILE A 80 -0.10 -3.70 -13.41
C ILE A 80 -0.19 -4.24 -11.97
N SER A 81 0.61 -5.24 -11.62
CA SER A 81 0.62 -5.80 -10.26
C SER A 81 1.07 -4.82 -9.18
N MET A 82 1.81 -3.78 -9.57
CA MET A 82 2.29 -2.73 -8.66
C MET A 82 1.30 -1.57 -8.49
N ILE A 83 0.16 -1.58 -9.21
CA ILE A 83 -0.87 -0.55 -9.05
C ILE A 83 -1.59 -0.74 -7.73
N PRO A 84 -1.59 0.25 -6.83
CA PRO A 84 -2.31 0.15 -5.56
C PRO A 84 -3.82 0.22 -5.80
N LEU A 85 -4.55 -0.76 -5.26
CA LEU A 85 -6.01 -0.80 -5.28
C LEU A 85 -6.55 -0.45 -3.89
N TYR A 86 -7.30 0.64 -3.79
CA TYR A 86 -7.92 1.09 -2.54
C TYR A 86 -9.28 0.42 -2.34
N ILE A 87 -9.24 -0.89 -2.15
CA ILE A 87 -10.41 -1.74 -1.87
C ILE A 87 -10.25 -2.30 -0.46
N ASP A 88 -11.32 -2.25 0.34
CA ASP A 88 -11.31 -2.82 1.69
C ASP A 88 -11.26 -4.35 1.62
N PRO A 89 -10.17 -4.98 2.10
CA PRO A 89 -10.04 -6.44 2.05
C PRO A 89 -11.09 -7.18 2.88
N SER A 90 -11.67 -6.51 3.91
CA SER A 90 -12.67 -7.14 4.79
C SER A 90 -14.02 -7.36 4.11
N THR A 91 -14.34 -6.53 3.13
CA THR A 91 -15.61 -6.58 2.38
C THR A 91 -15.45 -7.13 0.97
N TYR A 92 -14.23 -7.24 0.49
CA TYR A 92 -13.95 -7.67 -0.87
C TYR A 92 -14.12 -9.18 -1.05
N LYS A 93 -14.95 -9.60 -2.00
CA LYS A 93 -15.27 -11.00 -2.30
C LYS A 93 -14.97 -11.37 -3.76
N ARG A 94 -13.92 -10.81 -4.34
CA ARG A 94 -13.55 -10.98 -5.75
C ARG A 94 -14.69 -10.61 -6.74
N ASN A 95 -15.43 -9.59 -6.38
CA ASN A 95 -16.65 -9.16 -7.06
C ASN A 95 -16.44 -8.02 -8.06
N TYR A 96 -15.20 -7.75 -8.47
CA TYR A 96 -14.85 -6.75 -9.47
C TYR A 96 -13.98 -7.34 -10.58
N LEU A 97 -14.41 -7.21 -11.82
CA LEU A 97 -13.64 -7.46 -13.02
C LEU A 97 -13.05 -6.15 -13.54
N PHE A 98 -11.76 -6.11 -13.72
CA PHE A 98 -11.03 -5.00 -14.33
C PHE A 98 -10.76 -5.34 -15.78
N LYS A 99 -11.27 -4.54 -16.70
CA LYS A 99 -11.09 -4.68 -18.15
C LYS A 99 -10.37 -3.45 -18.69
N LEU A 100 -9.38 -3.67 -19.53
CA LEU A 100 -8.67 -2.61 -20.24
C LEU A 100 -8.71 -2.94 -21.75
N THR A 101 -9.31 -2.06 -22.53
CA THR A 101 -9.34 -2.17 -23.98
C THR A 101 -9.01 -0.79 -24.55
N VAL A 102 -7.80 -0.63 -25.06
CA VAL A 102 -7.31 0.64 -25.58
C VAL A 102 -6.61 0.42 -26.91
N GLU A 103 -6.93 1.26 -27.87
CA GLU A 103 -6.33 1.32 -29.20
C GLU A 103 -5.67 2.68 -29.38
N ASN A 104 -4.56 2.74 -30.09
CA ASN A 104 -3.93 4.02 -30.40
C ASN A 104 -4.83 4.89 -31.25
N ASP A 105 -5.06 6.11 -30.78
CA ASP A 105 -5.64 7.17 -31.58
C ASP A 105 -4.59 7.67 -32.60
N SER A 106 -4.79 7.36 -33.86
CA SER A 106 -3.88 7.73 -34.96
C SER A 106 -3.61 9.24 -35.09
N THR A 107 -4.41 10.05 -34.37
CA THR A 107 -4.25 11.52 -34.35
C THR A 107 -3.11 11.96 -33.41
N LYS A 108 -2.74 11.12 -32.45
CA LYS A 108 -1.68 11.43 -31.47
C LYS A 108 -0.44 10.57 -31.70
N PRO A 109 0.76 11.15 -31.66
CA PRO A 109 2.01 10.38 -31.82
C PRO A 109 2.22 9.36 -30.71
N ILE A 110 1.75 9.64 -29.49
CA ILE A 110 1.83 8.77 -28.32
C ILE A 110 0.53 8.88 -27.53
N THR A 111 -0.07 7.73 -27.22
CA THR A 111 -1.23 7.62 -26.30
C THR A 111 -0.77 6.96 -25.02
N LYS A 112 -0.89 7.66 -23.89
CA LYS A 112 -0.53 7.14 -22.56
C LYS A 112 -1.69 6.33 -22.01
N ILE A 113 -1.42 5.11 -21.58
CA ILE A 113 -2.38 4.25 -20.87
C ILE A 113 -2.06 4.27 -19.39
N THR A 114 -3.05 4.61 -18.60
CA THR A 114 -2.99 4.73 -17.14
C THR A 114 -3.96 3.79 -16.46
N CYS A 115 -3.87 3.63 -15.15
CA CYS A 115 -4.87 2.84 -14.42
C CYS A 115 -6.29 3.43 -14.48
N ASN A 116 -6.46 4.71 -14.84
CA ASN A 116 -7.78 5.31 -15.04
C ASN A 116 -8.50 4.81 -16.30
N ASP A 117 -7.77 4.23 -17.24
CA ASP A 117 -8.35 3.69 -18.48
C ASP A 117 -9.00 2.31 -18.29
N PHE A 118 -8.85 1.69 -17.12
CA PHE A 118 -9.60 0.50 -16.76
C PHE A 118 -11.10 0.79 -16.66
N GLU A 119 -11.88 -0.10 -17.21
CA GLU A 119 -13.30 -0.26 -16.92
C GLU A 119 -13.45 -1.31 -15.82
N ILE A 120 -14.20 -1.01 -14.75
CA ILE A 120 -14.40 -1.90 -13.61
C ILE A 120 -15.88 -2.33 -13.60
N PHE A 121 -16.10 -3.62 -13.70
CA PHE A 121 -17.44 -4.19 -13.73
C PHE A 121 -17.71 -4.97 -12.43
N PRO A 122 -18.86 -4.76 -11.77
CA PRO A 122 -19.32 -5.67 -10.74
C PRO A 122 -19.61 -7.05 -11.37
N ILE A 123 -19.14 -8.11 -10.72
CA ILE A 123 -19.36 -9.50 -11.14
C ILE A 123 -19.91 -10.30 -9.97
N LYS A 124 -20.47 -11.49 -10.28
CA LYS A 124 -20.84 -12.46 -9.24
C LYS A 124 -19.60 -12.95 -8.52
N GLU A 125 -19.76 -13.22 -7.22
CA GLU A 125 -18.68 -13.73 -6.38
C GLU A 125 -18.01 -14.98 -7.01
N ASP A 126 -16.66 -15.05 -6.87
CA ASP A 126 -15.84 -16.22 -7.25
C ASP A 126 -15.89 -16.69 -8.71
N VAL A 127 -16.29 -15.85 -9.64
CA VAL A 127 -16.12 -16.17 -11.05
C VAL A 127 -14.66 -15.92 -11.45
N ILE A 128 -13.88 -17.00 -11.48
CA ILE A 128 -12.52 -16.98 -12.04
C ILE A 128 -12.63 -17.42 -13.50
N PRO A 129 -12.23 -16.60 -14.45
CA PRO A 129 -12.11 -17.04 -15.82
C PRO A 129 -10.89 -17.98 -15.95
N GLU A 130 -11.08 -19.27 -15.80
CA GLU A 130 -10.02 -20.26 -16.05
C GLU A 130 -9.94 -20.68 -17.53
N ASP A 131 -11.03 -20.53 -18.27
CA ASP A 131 -11.12 -20.93 -19.66
C ASP A 131 -10.80 -19.82 -20.67
N ASP A 132 -10.12 -20.21 -21.76
CA ASP A 132 -9.71 -19.32 -22.85
C ASP A 132 -10.87 -18.72 -23.65
N ASN A 133 -12.10 -19.24 -23.53
CA ASN A 133 -13.27 -18.88 -24.31
C ASN A 133 -14.42 -18.31 -23.47
N ILE A 134 -14.13 -17.65 -22.35
CA ILE A 134 -15.20 -17.10 -21.53
C ILE A 134 -15.85 -15.89 -22.22
N ASP A 135 -17.14 -16.02 -22.49
CA ASP A 135 -17.97 -14.86 -22.80
C ASP A 135 -18.19 -14.05 -21.51
N LEU A 136 -17.33 -13.06 -21.30
CA LEU A 136 -17.36 -12.17 -20.13
C LEU A 136 -18.73 -11.54 -19.88
N LYS A 137 -19.56 -11.40 -20.94
CA LYS A 137 -20.91 -10.83 -20.84
C LYS A 137 -21.83 -11.61 -19.91
N ASN A 138 -21.64 -12.93 -19.82
CA ASN A 138 -22.46 -13.78 -18.97
C ASN A 138 -22.19 -13.61 -17.46
N TYR A 139 -21.06 -13.00 -17.09
CA TYR A 139 -20.61 -12.83 -15.72
C TYR A 139 -20.79 -11.40 -15.20
N LEU A 140 -20.98 -10.44 -16.09
CA LEU A 140 -21.18 -9.05 -15.71
C LEU A 140 -22.61 -8.88 -15.13
N LEU A 141 -22.69 -8.29 -13.94
CA LEU A 141 -23.97 -8.01 -13.27
C LEU A 141 -24.60 -6.73 -13.77
N ASP A 142 -23.78 -5.71 -13.98
CA ASP A 142 -24.22 -4.35 -14.24
C ASP A 142 -23.29 -3.62 -15.22
N LYS A 143 -23.60 -2.35 -15.45
CA LYS A 143 -22.75 -1.42 -16.17
C LYS A 143 -21.43 -1.20 -15.41
N PRO A 144 -20.38 -0.72 -16.10
CA PRO A 144 -19.13 -0.38 -15.43
C PRO A 144 -19.35 0.68 -14.35
N LEU A 145 -18.51 0.67 -13.32
CA LEU A 145 -18.54 1.64 -12.24
C LEU A 145 -18.42 3.08 -12.79
N SER A 146 -19.08 4.00 -12.13
CA SER A 146 -18.97 5.42 -12.44
C SER A 146 -17.56 5.96 -12.18
N ASP A 147 -17.18 7.07 -12.81
CA ASP A 147 -15.89 7.71 -12.60
C ASP A 147 -15.62 8.10 -11.13
N LYS A 148 -16.67 8.40 -10.36
CA LYS A 148 -16.54 8.68 -8.92
C LYS A 148 -16.16 7.44 -8.12
N GLU A 149 -16.80 6.30 -8.40
CA GLU A 149 -16.50 5.02 -7.74
C GLU A 149 -15.11 4.52 -8.15
N LYS A 150 -14.76 4.67 -9.42
CA LYS A 150 -13.44 4.33 -9.93
C LYS A 150 -12.31 5.15 -9.27
N LYS A 151 -12.53 6.44 -9.00
CA LYS A 151 -11.59 7.29 -8.25
C LYS A 151 -11.38 6.83 -6.81
N ASN A 152 -12.35 6.18 -6.19
CA ASN A 152 -12.17 5.60 -4.85
C ASN A 152 -11.24 4.39 -4.88
N ILE A 153 -11.23 3.63 -5.98
CA ILE A 153 -10.37 2.46 -6.17
C ILE A 153 -8.98 2.87 -6.64
N PHE A 154 -8.90 3.73 -7.65
CA PHE A 154 -7.65 4.27 -8.18
C PHE A 154 -7.49 5.73 -7.73
N ARG A 155 -6.94 5.96 -6.55
CA ARG A 155 -6.72 7.32 -6.06
C ARG A 155 -5.61 7.99 -6.86
N PRO A 156 -5.89 9.12 -7.54
CA PRO A 156 -4.85 9.86 -8.25
C PRO A 156 -3.89 10.54 -7.28
N PHE A 157 -2.62 10.59 -7.63
CA PHE A 157 -1.65 11.41 -6.91
C PHE A 157 -1.90 12.89 -7.24
N GLN A 158 -1.99 13.74 -6.21
CA GLN A 158 -2.32 15.17 -6.33
C GLN A 158 -3.57 15.45 -7.19
N ASP A 159 -4.59 14.58 -7.10
CA ASP A 159 -5.87 14.67 -7.82
C ASP A 159 -5.79 14.67 -9.36
N LYS A 160 -4.61 14.46 -9.94
CA LYS A 160 -4.39 14.56 -11.40
C LYS A 160 -3.62 13.40 -12.02
N HIS A 161 -2.71 12.76 -11.26
CA HIS A 161 -1.76 11.81 -11.83
C HIS A 161 -2.13 10.37 -11.47
N TYR A 162 -2.40 9.57 -12.47
CA TYR A 162 -2.65 8.13 -12.37
C TYR A 162 -1.41 7.32 -12.71
N CYS A 163 -1.31 6.09 -12.19
CA CYS A 163 -0.22 5.19 -12.50
C CYS A 163 -0.17 4.88 -13.99
N LEU A 164 0.97 5.16 -14.64
CA LEU A 164 1.21 4.86 -16.05
C LEU A 164 1.46 3.36 -16.23
N ILE A 165 0.69 2.72 -17.11
CA ILE A 165 0.83 1.30 -17.45
C ILE A 165 1.82 1.16 -18.62
N THR A 166 1.48 1.76 -19.76
CA THR A 166 2.29 1.73 -20.98
C THR A 166 1.96 2.93 -21.87
N GLU A 167 2.67 3.03 -22.98
CA GLU A 167 2.43 4.03 -24.01
C GLU A 167 2.24 3.32 -25.35
N LEU A 168 1.18 3.70 -26.09
CA LEU A 168 0.93 3.25 -27.46
C LEU A 168 1.49 4.28 -28.43
N LYS A 169 2.26 3.83 -29.39
CA LYS A 169 2.85 4.67 -30.43
C LYS A 169 1.97 4.69 -31.66
N SER A 170 1.88 5.84 -32.30
CA SER A 170 1.27 5.97 -33.60
C SER A 170 2.21 5.37 -34.66
N SER A 171 1.72 4.42 -35.42
CA SER A 171 2.42 3.93 -36.61
C SER A 171 1.89 4.61 -37.87
N LYS A 172 2.78 5.07 -38.73
CA LYS A 172 2.42 5.52 -40.08
C LYS A 172 1.99 4.35 -41.00
N SER A 173 2.26 3.14 -40.57
CA SER A 173 1.79 1.90 -41.17
C SER A 173 0.38 1.57 -40.64
N SER A 174 -0.41 0.85 -41.43
CA SER A 174 -1.81 0.51 -41.10
C SER A 174 -2.00 -0.35 -39.84
N MET A 175 -0.95 -0.71 -39.13
CA MET A 175 -1.03 -1.46 -37.88
C MET A 175 -1.09 -0.48 -36.69
N LYS A 176 -2.23 -0.43 -36.06
CA LYS A 176 -2.44 0.29 -34.81
C LYS A 176 -1.90 -0.55 -33.63
N GLU A 177 -1.24 0.13 -32.67
CA GLU A 177 -0.92 -0.52 -31.40
C GLU A 177 -2.20 -0.59 -30.55
N GLU A 178 -2.44 -1.73 -29.96
CA GLU A 178 -3.61 -2.00 -29.12
C GLU A 178 -3.24 -2.87 -27.92
N LEU A 179 -3.98 -2.69 -26.85
CA LEU A 179 -3.86 -3.46 -25.63
C LEU A 179 -5.24 -3.86 -25.14
N GLU A 180 -5.47 -5.17 -25.03
CA GLU A 180 -6.69 -5.73 -24.43
C GLU A 180 -6.31 -6.76 -23.36
N LEU A 181 -6.82 -6.55 -22.16
CA LEU A 181 -6.62 -7.45 -21.04
C LEU A 181 -7.78 -7.35 -20.05
N TYR A 182 -7.93 -8.36 -19.22
CA TYR A 182 -8.84 -8.32 -18.08
C TYR A 182 -8.25 -9.09 -16.89
N GLY A 183 -8.77 -8.81 -15.69
CA GLY A 183 -8.33 -9.50 -14.49
C GLY A 183 -9.26 -9.29 -13.30
N VAL A 184 -9.18 -10.21 -12.34
CA VAL A 184 -9.91 -10.17 -11.08
C VAL A 184 -8.89 -10.18 -9.94
N PRO A 185 -8.72 -9.08 -9.20
CA PRO A 185 -7.74 -9.04 -8.12
C PRO A 185 -8.10 -10.00 -6.99
N ARG A 186 -7.13 -10.31 -6.13
CA ARG A 186 -7.30 -11.15 -4.95
C ARG A 186 -6.77 -10.47 -3.70
N ILE A 187 -7.09 -11.03 -2.56
CA ILE A 187 -6.50 -10.65 -1.28
C ILE A 187 -5.22 -11.47 -1.09
N SER A 188 -4.14 -10.81 -0.68
CA SER A 188 -2.90 -11.46 -0.28
C SER A 188 -2.14 -10.63 0.76
N TYR A 189 -0.96 -11.09 1.15
CA TYR A 189 -0.18 -10.56 2.27
C TYR A 189 1.26 -10.30 1.86
N ALA A 190 1.91 -9.34 2.52
CA ALA A 190 3.29 -8.98 2.18
C ALA A 190 4.31 -10.08 2.48
N TYR A 191 4.01 -11.06 3.34
CA TYR A 191 4.89 -12.22 3.55
C TYR A 191 4.95 -13.15 2.33
N GLU A 192 3.94 -13.13 1.43
CA GLU A 192 4.00 -13.87 0.16
C GLU A 192 4.83 -13.10 -0.88
N ASN A 193 4.60 -11.81 -1.01
CA ASN A 193 5.35 -10.94 -1.91
C ASN A 193 5.27 -9.48 -1.43
N ALA A 194 6.39 -8.75 -1.48
CA ALA A 194 6.47 -7.37 -1.02
C ALA A 194 5.51 -6.39 -1.73
N LYS A 195 5.02 -6.71 -2.92
CA LYS A 195 4.00 -5.90 -3.62
C LYS A 195 2.67 -5.77 -2.84
N TRP A 196 2.39 -6.72 -1.95
CA TRP A 196 1.21 -6.73 -1.08
C TRP A 196 1.38 -5.92 0.21
N GLN A 197 2.52 -5.23 0.36
CA GLN A 197 2.81 -4.47 1.56
C GLN A 197 1.92 -3.23 1.64
N SER A 198 1.05 -3.18 2.67
CA SER A 198 0.12 -2.08 2.91
C SER A 198 0.77 -0.87 3.57
N ALA A 199 1.79 -1.09 4.40
CA ALA A 199 2.51 -0.06 5.12
C ALA A 199 3.95 0.03 4.64
N SER A 200 4.37 1.18 4.10
CA SER A 200 5.73 1.39 3.60
C SER A 200 6.78 1.38 4.71
N CYS A 201 6.42 1.89 5.89
CA CYS A 201 7.31 1.96 7.05
C CYS A 201 6.53 1.68 8.33
N SER A 202 7.14 0.95 9.24
CA SER A 202 6.64 0.76 10.60
C SER A 202 7.82 0.80 11.55
N SER A 203 7.81 1.74 12.47
CA SER A 203 8.85 1.92 13.48
C SER A 203 8.23 2.14 14.85
N TYR A 204 9.01 1.93 15.89
CA TYR A 204 8.60 2.25 17.26
C TYR A 204 9.75 2.95 18.00
N SER A 205 9.38 3.72 18.99
CA SER A 205 10.32 4.32 19.92
C SER A 205 9.75 4.23 21.34
N PHE A 206 10.60 4.26 22.33
CA PHE A 206 10.16 4.37 23.71
C PHE A 206 9.86 5.83 24.02
N LYS A 207 8.71 6.04 24.71
CA LYS A 207 8.39 7.37 25.21
C LYS A 207 9.15 7.56 26.51
N LYS A 208 9.83 8.67 26.64
CA LYS A 208 10.52 9.03 27.86
C LYS A 208 9.53 9.30 29.00
N ASP A 209 9.90 8.86 30.18
CA ASP A 209 9.36 9.35 31.43
C ASP A 209 10.17 10.59 31.84
N GLU A 210 9.64 11.76 31.48
CA GLU A 210 10.29 13.04 31.75
C GLU A 210 10.46 13.30 33.27
N ASP A 211 9.51 12.86 34.08
CA ASP A 211 9.55 13.04 35.55
C ASP A 211 10.66 12.18 36.17
N LEU A 212 10.75 10.91 35.73
CA LEU A 212 11.83 10.03 36.19
C LEU A 212 13.19 10.51 35.68
N PHE A 213 13.26 10.95 34.42
CA PHE A 213 14.49 11.49 33.86
C PHE A 213 15.00 12.70 34.64
N GLN A 214 14.12 13.65 34.99
CA GLN A 214 14.50 14.83 35.79
C GLN A 214 14.96 14.46 37.19
N LYS A 215 14.35 13.46 37.84
CA LYS A 215 14.80 12.96 39.14
C LYS A 215 16.23 12.39 39.06
N ILE A 216 16.45 11.47 38.10
CA ILE A 216 17.76 10.85 37.90
C ILE A 216 18.83 11.90 37.54
N LEU A 217 18.48 12.86 36.67
CA LEU A 217 19.35 13.94 36.27
C LEU A 217 19.79 14.79 37.49
N ASN A 218 18.82 15.19 38.32
CA ASN A 218 19.10 15.99 39.52
C ASN A 218 19.96 15.22 40.55
N GLU A 219 19.66 13.93 40.75
CA GLU A 219 20.50 13.09 41.63
C GLU A 219 21.95 12.96 41.12
N LYS A 220 22.13 12.71 39.81
CA LYS A 220 23.49 12.60 39.21
C LYS A 220 24.21 13.93 39.21
N ILE A 221 23.57 15.05 38.98
CA ILE A 221 24.18 16.38 39.06
C ILE A 221 24.68 16.67 40.47
N LEU A 222 23.90 16.30 41.48
CA LEU A 222 24.30 16.44 42.88
C LEU A 222 25.49 15.54 43.23
N ILE A 223 25.55 14.32 42.74
CA ILE A 223 26.65 13.37 42.98
C ILE A 223 27.92 13.81 42.27
N ASP A 224 27.81 14.19 41.00
CA ASP A 224 28.97 14.51 40.15
C ASP A 224 29.45 15.97 40.28
N LYS A 225 28.74 16.79 41.08
CA LYS A 225 29.03 18.23 41.31
C LYS A 225 29.19 19.04 40.01
N ILE A 226 28.30 18.78 39.06
CA ILE A 226 28.31 19.40 37.72
C ILE A 226 27.87 20.86 37.82
N SER A 227 28.59 21.75 37.09
CA SER A 227 28.23 23.17 37.02
C SER A 227 26.90 23.38 36.27
N GLU A 228 26.18 24.48 36.58
CA GLU A 228 24.93 24.81 35.88
C GLU A 228 25.16 25.03 34.37
N GLU A 229 26.35 25.49 33.96
CA GLU A 229 26.71 25.70 32.55
C GLU A 229 26.86 24.39 31.78
N ASP A 230 27.36 23.35 32.43
CA ASP A 230 27.54 22.01 31.83
C ASP A 230 26.32 21.11 31.90
N LYS A 231 25.28 21.53 32.62
CA LYS A 231 24.06 20.76 32.86
C LYS A 231 23.38 20.35 31.58
N TYR A 232 23.33 21.22 30.57
CA TYR A 232 22.74 20.92 29.27
C TYR A 232 23.49 19.83 28.51
N ASN A 233 24.80 19.93 28.44
CA ASN A 233 25.65 18.96 27.75
C ASN A 233 25.64 17.60 28.46
N TYR A 234 25.65 17.61 29.78
CA TYR A 234 25.54 16.39 30.59
C TYR A 234 24.19 15.72 30.43
N SER A 235 23.08 16.47 30.44
CA SER A 235 21.75 15.93 30.23
C SER A 235 21.59 15.30 28.84
N LYS A 236 22.21 15.90 27.82
CA LYS A 236 22.24 15.36 26.47
C LYS A 236 23.07 14.09 26.35
N ALA A 237 24.23 14.03 27.00
CA ALA A 237 25.08 12.85 27.01
C ALA A 237 24.41 11.67 27.75
N LEU A 238 23.80 11.95 28.90
CA LEU A 238 23.01 10.96 29.65
C LEU A 238 21.85 10.40 28.82
N TYR A 239 21.19 11.28 28.08
CA TYR A 239 20.11 10.88 27.18
C TYR A 239 20.54 9.87 26.11
N LEU A 240 21.70 10.10 25.52
CA LEU A 240 22.24 9.23 24.47
C LEU A 240 22.72 7.88 25.04
N SER A 241 23.28 7.86 26.25
CA SER A 241 23.78 6.64 26.88
C SER A 241 22.69 5.69 27.40
N GLU A 242 21.50 6.20 27.73
CA GLU A 242 20.39 5.38 28.21
C GLU A 242 19.38 5.00 27.10
N SER A 243 19.60 5.47 25.87
CA SER A 243 18.80 5.11 24.68
C SER A 243 19.32 3.89 23.92
N GLU A 244 20.47 3.34 24.29
CA GLU A 244 21.01 2.06 23.83
C GLU A 244 20.56 0.91 24.75
#